data_686c23d45859b96036aee24e3e998a57
#
_entry.id   686c23d45859b96036aee24e3e998a57
#
_cell.length_a   1.000
_cell.length_b   1.000
_cell.length_c   1.000
_cell.angle_alpha   90.00
_cell.angle_beta   90.00
_cell.angle_gamma   90.00
#
_symmetry.space_group_name_H-M   'P 1'
#
loop_
_entity.id
_entity.type
_entity.pdbx_description
1 polymer ?
#
loop_
_entity_poly.entity_id
_entity_poly.type
_entity_poly.pdbx_seq_one_letter_code
_entity_poly.pdbx_strand_id
1 'polypeptide(L)'
;KNVRSKYMVHNHNRYMEEMHKLGYTSNFALLDARDFGLPQARQRYFTVSCLGNEKFDFSDLIHTPMKNVWDFIQPDDEVADYYTVTQPSMLSRIEEISDCNSEFSGRVPVIKNFSMTITCKQMRCPNSGVIKMSNGKYRYLTELECWRLQGYSDDDYYRALSVNPGKQNCLNGALYKQAGNSIPVPIFESLFRKIILGETMEVNTDVEIEAEQTGQLRFA
;
A
#
# COMPACT_ATOMS: atom_id res chain seq x y z
N LYS A 1 7.02 -2.86 -7.84
CA LYS A 1 7.68 -3.68 -6.89
C LYS A 1 9.13 -3.89 -7.23
N ASN A 2 9.86 -3.67 -8.15
CA ASN A 2 11.25 -4.18 -8.19
C ASN A 2 12.14 -3.52 -9.25
N VAL A 3 12.01 -2.20 -9.44
CA VAL A 3 12.98 -1.49 -10.31
C VAL A 3 14.43 -1.69 -9.85
N ARG A 4 14.65 -1.96 -8.55
CA ARG A 4 15.97 -2.27 -7.99
C ARG A 4 16.20 -3.76 -7.69
N SER A 5 15.36 -4.66 -8.22
CA SER A 5 15.69 -6.08 -8.18
C SER A 5 16.94 -6.37 -9.03
N LYS A 6 17.63 -7.47 -8.74
CA LYS A 6 18.82 -7.91 -9.52
C LYS A 6 18.58 -7.96 -11.04
N TYR A 7 17.32 -8.14 -11.47
CA TYR A 7 16.94 -8.19 -12.90
C TYR A 7 16.63 -6.83 -13.50
N MET A 8 16.25 -5.83 -12.68
CA MET A 8 15.79 -4.52 -13.15
C MET A 8 16.73 -3.37 -12.78
N VAL A 9 17.68 -3.60 -11.87
CA VAL A 9 18.60 -2.56 -11.39
C VAL A 9 19.39 -1.91 -12.54
N HIS A 10 19.76 -2.69 -13.55
CA HIS A 10 20.46 -2.16 -14.73
C HIS A 10 19.60 -1.14 -15.49
N ASN A 11 18.33 -1.47 -15.74
CA ASN A 11 17.39 -0.56 -16.42
C ASN A 11 17.13 0.70 -15.57
N HIS A 12 17.04 0.56 -14.25
CA HIS A 12 16.90 1.69 -13.35
C HIS A 12 18.11 2.61 -13.40
N ASN A 13 19.33 2.06 -13.33
CA ASN A 13 20.55 2.85 -13.40
C ASN A 13 20.66 3.58 -14.74
N ARG A 14 20.36 2.90 -15.85
CA ARG A 14 20.34 3.51 -17.17
C ARG A 14 19.33 4.67 -17.25
N TYR A 15 18.12 4.49 -16.66
CA TYR A 15 17.14 5.57 -16.58
C TYR A 15 17.71 6.79 -15.83
N MET A 16 18.36 6.57 -14.68
CA MET A 16 18.95 7.63 -13.88
C MET A 16 20.09 8.36 -14.65
N GLU A 17 20.91 7.61 -15.39
CA GLU A 17 21.98 8.18 -16.25
C GLU A 17 21.39 9.05 -17.38
N GLU A 18 20.32 8.59 -18.06
CA GLU A 18 19.69 9.36 -19.11
C GLU A 18 19.03 10.64 -18.54
N MET A 19 18.36 10.56 -17.38
CA MET A 19 17.81 11.74 -16.71
C MET A 19 18.92 12.76 -16.38
N HIS A 20 20.07 12.28 -15.88
CA HIS A 20 21.20 13.14 -15.58
C HIS A 20 21.76 13.83 -16.82
N LYS A 21 21.90 13.13 -17.96
CA LYS A 21 22.33 13.71 -19.24
C LYS A 21 21.38 14.80 -19.74
N LEU A 22 20.09 14.68 -19.40
CA LEU A 22 19.06 15.70 -19.71
C LEU A 22 19.05 16.87 -18.71
N GLY A 23 19.98 16.89 -17.75
CA GLY A 23 20.11 17.98 -16.79
C GLY A 23 19.23 17.83 -15.54
N TYR A 24 18.70 16.63 -15.26
CA TYR A 24 17.93 16.38 -14.06
C TYR A 24 18.80 15.80 -12.94
N THR A 25 18.55 16.24 -11.71
CA THR A 25 19.01 15.59 -10.49
C THR A 25 17.89 14.71 -9.96
N SER A 26 18.14 13.41 -9.87
CA SER A 26 17.13 12.42 -9.49
C SER A 26 17.43 11.81 -8.13
N ASN A 27 16.45 11.85 -7.22
CA ASN A 27 16.49 11.20 -5.91
C ASN A 27 15.42 10.12 -5.85
N PHE A 28 15.64 9.08 -5.07
CA PHE A 28 14.66 8.01 -4.91
C PHE A 28 14.63 7.49 -3.47
N ALA A 29 13.45 7.02 -3.05
CA ALA A 29 13.24 6.36 -1.77
C ALA A 29 12.31 5.14 -1.89
N LEU A 30 12.43 4.23 -0.94
CA LEU A 30 11.47 3.15 -0.72
C LEU A 30 10.48 3.62 0.35
N LEU A 31 9.22 3.85 -0.04
CA LEU A 31 8.18 4.30 0.88
C LEU A 31 7.17 3.18 1.11
N ASP A 32 6.69 3.04 2.35
CA ASP A 32 5.66 2.09 2.74
C ASP A 32 4.34 2.84 3.01
N ALA A 33 3.23 2.29 2.52
CA ALA A 33 1.91 2.91 2.71
C ALA A 33 1.51 3.02 4.18
N ARG A 34 2.09 2.17 5.05
CA ARG A 34 1.85 2.21 6.50
C ARG A 34 2.38 3.48 7.16
N ASP A 35 3.43 4.06 6.64
CA ASP A 35 4.02 5.30 7.14
C ASP A 35 3.18 6.54 6.75
N PHE A 36 2.16 6.33 5.91
CA PHE A 36 1.25 7.36 5.40
C PHE A 36 -0.22 7.09 5.77
N GLY A 37 -0.45 6.42 6.89
CA GLY A 37 -1.78 6.23 7.47
C GLY A 37 -2.59 5.05 6.93
N LEU A 38 -2.09 4.30 5.94
CA LEU A 38 -2.82 3.16 5.39
C LEU A 38 -2.41 1.85 6.08
N PRO A 39 -3.35 1.03 6.55
CA PRO A 39 -3.03 -0.28 7.12
C PRO A 39 -2.81 -1.34 6.03
N GLN A 40 -1.85 -1.05 5.14
CA GLN A 40 -1.45 -1.93 4.05
C GLN A 40 0.06 -1.99 3.92
N ALA A 41 0.67 -3.16 4.04
CA ALA A 41 2.09 -3.38 3.77
C ALA A 41 2.36 -3.29 2.26
N ARG A 42 2.60 -2.08 1.77
CA ARG A 42 2.83 -1.79 0.34
C ARG A 42 4.04 -0.89 0.16
N GLN A 43 5.19 -1.51 0.03
CA GLN A 43 6.43 -0.80 -0.26
C GLN A 43 6.60 -0.56 -1.77
N ARG A 44 6.94 0.66 -2.15
CA ARG A 44 7.21 1.05 -3.54
C ARG A 44 8.38 2.01 -3.61
N TYR A 45 9.16 1.91 -4.68
CA TYR A 45 10.18 2.90 -5.01
C TYR A 45 9.52 4.10 -5.68
N PHE A 46 9.84 5.26 -5.17
CA PHE A 46 9.47 6.56 -5.73
C PHE A 46 10.73 7.26 -6.18
N THR A 47 10.67 7.92 -7.32
CA THR A 47 11.77 8.73 -7.87
C THR A 47 11.22 10.10 -8.18
N VAL A 48 11.89 11.13 -7.69
CA VAL A 48 11.64 12.53 -8.03
C VAL A 48 12.86 13.05 -8.76
N SER A 49 12.65 13.67 -9.92
CA SER A 49 13.70 14.25 -10.76
C SER A 49 13.44 15.73 -10.92
N CYS A 50 14.33 16.57 -10.39
CA CYS A 50 14.29 18.03 -10.49
C CYS A 50 15.21 18.48 -11.60
N LEU A 51 14.77 19.42 -12.44
CA LEU A 51 15.61 20.02 -13.46
C LEU A 51 16.68 20.91 -12.77
N GLY A 52 17.94 20.71 -13.15
CA GLY A 52 19.07 21.41 -12.52
C GLY A 52 19.67 20.61 -11.35
N ASN A 53 20.29 21.33 -10.41
CA ASN A 53 21.07 20.74 -9.31
C ASN A 53 20.28 20.57 -8.02
N GLU A 54 19.00 20.91 -8.01
CA GLU A 54 18.15 20.77 -6.83
C GLU A 54 17.94 19.28 -6.48
N LYS A 55 18.10 18.95 -5.20
CA LYS A 55 17.88 17.60 -4.69
C LYS A 55 16.54 17.55 -3.96
N PHE A 56 15.76 16.52 -4.26
CA PHE A 56 14.55 16.22 -3.50
C PHE A 56 14.89 15.35 -2.30
N ASP A 57 14.61 15.84 -1.11
CA ASP A 57 14.77 15.07 0.12
C ASP A 57 13.45 14.36 0.47
N PHE A 58 13.50 13.05 0.69
CA PHE A 58 12.35 12.24 1.09
C PHE A 58 12.19 12.15 2.60
N SER A 59 13.20 12.55 3.39
CA SER A 59 13.21 12.36 4.84
C SER A 59 12.26 13.30 5.58
N ASP A 60 11.91 14.42 4.96
CA ASP A 60 11.02 15.44 5.51
C ASP A 60 9.58 15.38 4.96
N LEU A 61 9.21 14.28 4.30
CA LEU A 61 7.82 14.06 3.91
C LEU A 61 6.90 13.99 5.14
N ILE A 62 5.69 14.54 4.99
CA ILE A 62 4.68 14.44 6.04
C ILE A 62 4.22 12.99 6.16
N HIS A 63 4.53 12.36 7.29
CA HIS A 63 4.11 11.03 7.66
C HIS A 63 2.82 11.07 8.50
N THR A 64 2.02 10.03 8.37
CA THR A 64 0.81 9.85 9.18
C THR A 64 0.86 8.46 9.83
N PRO A 65 0.69 8.35 11.15
CA PRO A 65 0.66 7.05 11.81
C PRO A 65 -0.36 6.10 11.17
N MET A 66 0.00 4.82 11.06
CA MET A 66 -0.88 3.79 10.50
C MET A 66 -2.20 3.75 11.28
N LYS A 67 -3.32 3.87 10.57
CA LYS A 67 -4.66 3.78 11.14
C LYS A 67 -5.04 2.34 11.44
N ASN A 68 -6.08 2.15 12.24
CA ASN A 68 -6.61 0.83 12.52
C ASN A 68 -7.21 0.22 11.24
N VAL A 69 -6.84 -1.01 10.91
CA VAL A 69 -7.34 -1.70 9.71
C VAL A 69 -8.86 -1.85 9.71
N TRP A 70 -9.45 -2.00 10.88
CA TRP A 70 -10.90 -2.20 11.04
C TRP A 70 -11.72 -0.95 10.68
N ASP A 71 -11.10 0.24 10.62
CA ASP A 71 -11.75 1.47 10.12
C ASP A 71 -11.97 1.42 8.59
N PHE A 72 -11.32 0.48 7.89
CA PHE A 72 -11.39 0.29 6.43
C PHE A 72 -12.27 -0.90 6.03
N ILE A 73 -12.61 -1.75 7.01
CA ILE A 73 -13.33 -3.02 6.80
C ILE A 73 -14.82 -2.82 7.07
N GLN A 74 -15.64 -3.39 6.21
CA GLN A 74 -17.09 -3.39 6.37
C GLN A 74 -17.53 -4.38 7.46
N PRO A 75 -18.58 -4.07 8.22
CA PRO A 75 -19.22 -5.04 9.11
C PRO A 75 -19.65 -6.32 8.37
N ASP A 76 -19.58 -7.47 9.03
CA ASP A 76 -19.89 -8.76 8.38
C ASP A 76 -21.33 -8.85 7.85
N ASP A 77 -22.27 -8.19 8.50
CA ASP A 77 -23.70 -8.14 8.13
C ASP A 77 -24.00 -7.25 6.90
N GLU A 78 -23.06 -6.38 6.54
CA GLU A 78 -23.15 -5.56 5.32
C GLU A 78 -22.53 -6.24 4.10
N VAL A 79 -21.80 -7.37 4.29
CA VAL A 79 -21.08 -8.05 3.23
C VAL A 79 -21.85 -9.27 2.73
N ALA A 80 -22.13 -9.31 1.43
CA ALA A 80 -22.88 -10.39 0.82
C ALA A 80 -22.18 -11.76 0.89
N ASP A 81 -22.95 -12.84 0.99
CA ASP A 81 -22.48 -14.20 1.19
C ASP A 81 -21.50 -14.69 0.11
N TYR A 82 -21.57 -14.16 -1.12
CA TYR A 82 -20.68 -14.59 -2.20
C TYR A 82 -19.22 -14.17 -2.02
N TYR A 83 -18.92 -13.31 -1.02
CA TYR A 83 -17.55 -13.04 -0.60
C TYR A 83 -16.97 -14.14 0.29
N THR A 84 -17.79 -15.07 0.79
CA THR A 84 -17.32 -16.17 1.64
C THR A 84 -16.38 -17.08 0.86
N VAL A 85 -15.25 -17.43 1.46
CA VAL A 85 -14.29 -18.39 0.90
C VAL A 85 -14.85 -19.80 1.08
N THR A 86 -15.20 -20.45 -0.02
CA THR A 86 -15.80 -21.79 -0.02
C THR A 86 -14.88 -22.85 -0.63
N GLN A 87 -13.85 -22.45 -1.41
CA GLN A 87 -12.97 -23.37 -2.12
C GLN A 87 -12.04 -24.10 -1.13
N PRO A 88 -12.06 -25.46 -1.08
CA PRO A 88 -11.19 -26.22 -0.18
C PRO A 88 -9.70 -25.93 -0.38
N SER A 89 -9.27 -25.74 -1.63
CA SER A 89 -7.88 -25.40 -1.98
C SER A 89 -7.45 -24.02 -1.49
N MET A 90 -8.39 -23.10 -1.25
CA MET A 90 -8.12 -21.80 -0.68
C MET A 90 -8.13 -21.89 0.85
N LEU A 91 -9.12 -22.55 1.42
CA LEU A 91 -9.24 -22.76 2.88
C LEU A 91 -7.99 -23.43 3.46
N SER A 92 -7.43 -24.44 2.75
CA SER A 92 -6.20 -25.12 3.19
C SER A 92 -4.95 -24.25 3.18
N ARG A 93 -5.00 -23.04 2.58
CA ARG A 93 -3.89 -22.07 2.53
C ARG A 93 -4.03 -20.96 3.55
N ILE A 94 -5.19 -20.84 4.19
CA ILE A 94 -5.41 -19.77 5.17
C ILE A 94 -4.66 -20.13 6.45
N GLU A 95 -3.84 -19.22 6.93
CA GLU A 95 -3.10 -19.33 8.18
C GLU A 95 -3.31 -18.11 9.05
N GLU A 96 -3.57 -18.35 10.33
CA GLU A 96 -3.59 -17.32 11.35
C GLU A 96 -2.14 -16.98 11.77
N ILE A 97 -1.41 -16.30 10.90
CA ILE A 97 -0.03 -15.88 11.15
C ILE A 97 -0.06 -14.66 12.05
N SER A 98 0.64 -14.71 13.17
CA SER A 98 0.73 -13.61 14.13
C SER A 98 1.70 -12.51 13.69
N ASP A 99 2.73 -12.84 12.91
CA ASP A 99 3.75 -11.91 12.43
C ASP A 99 4.01 -12.05 10.93
N CYS A 100 3.89 -10.93 10.22
CA CYS A 100 4.03 -10.86 8.76
C CYS A 100 5.49 -10.89 8.25
N ASN A 101 6.44 -11.35 9.05
CA ASN A 101 7.86 -11.41 8.68
C ASN A 101 8.31 -12.73 8.06
N SER A 102 7.44 -13.72 7.92
CA SER A 102 7.80 -15.00 7.31
C SER A 102 7.60 -14.97 5.80
N GLU A 103 8.48 -15.66 5.10
CA GLU A 103 8.44 -15.83 3.66
C GLU A 103 7.07 -16.39 3.21
N PHE A 104 6.28 -15.56 2.57
CA PHE A 104 4.96 -15.87 2.03
C PHE A 104 5.05 -16.81 0.82
N SER A 105 5.33 -18.07 1.03
CA SER A 105 5.28 -19.07 -0.03
C SER A 105 3.89 -19.72 -0.14
N GLY A 106 2.97 -19.05 -0.84
CA GLY A 106 1.68 -19.65 -1.23
C GLY A 106 0.58 -19.72 -0.17
N ARG A 107 0.77 -19.09 1.00
CA ARG A 107 -0.20 -19.03 2.10
C ARG A 107 -1.02 -17.74 2.06
N VAL A 108 -2.21 -17.76 2.65
CA VAL A 108 -3.11 -16.61 2.71
C VAL A 108 -3.25 -16.18 4.17
N PRO A 109 -2.79 -14.96 4.53
CA PRO A 109 -2.87 -14.49 5.92
C PRO A 109 -4.30 -14.11 6.31
N VAL A 110 -4.61 -14.23 7.58
CA VAL A 110 -5.78 -13.58 8.17
C VAL A 110 -5.39 -12.17 8.58
N ILE A 111 -6.15 -11.18 8.13
CA ILE A 111 -5.90 -9.77 8.45
C ILE A 111 -6.20 -9.53 9.93
N LYS A 112 -5.24 -8.94 10.66
CA LYS A 112 -5.36 -8.58 12.08
C LYS A 112 -5.08 -7.08 12.28
N ASN A 113 -3.89 -6.63 11.93
CA ASN A 113 -3.44 -5.25 12.15
C ASN A 113 -3.32 -4.46 10.83
N PHE A 114 -2.97 -5.12 9.74
CA PHE A 114 -2.87 -4.55 8.40
C PHE A 114 -3.02 -5.63 7.34
N SER A 115 -3.37 -5.21 6.13
CA SER A 115 -3.39 -6.09 4.95
C SER A 115 -2.01 -6.17 4.30
N MET A 116 -1.73 -7.28 3.61
CA MET A 116 -0.60 -7.32 2.69
C MET A 116 -0.96 -6.55 1.40
N THR A 117 0.03 -6.41 0.51
CA THR A 117 -0.16 -5.67 -0.76
C THR A 117 -1.37 -6.15 -1.54
N ILE A 118 -2.35 -5.27 -1.77
CA ILE A 118 -3.49 -5.50 -2.66
C ILE A 118 -2.99 -5.65 -4.09
N THR A 119 -3.44 -6.70 -4.76
CA THR A 119 -3.06 -7.02 -6.14
C THR A 119 -4.29 -7.04 -7.05
N CYS A 120 -4.08 -6.96 -8.36
CA CYS A 120 -5.16 -7.03 -9.35
C CYS A 120 -5.88 -8.39 -9.43
N LYS A 121 -5.41 -9.39 -8.69
CA LYS A 121 -5.93 -10.77 -8.72
C LYS A 121 -6.60 -11.18 -7.40
N GLN A 122 -7.15 -10.22 -6.64
CA GLN A 122 -7.74 -10.47 -5.32
C GLN A 122 -8.79 -11.58 -5.32
N MET A 123 -9.65 -11.62 -6.33
CA MET A 123 -10.69 -12.65 -6.47
C MET A 123 -10.17 -14.08 -6.70
N ARG A 124 -8.89 -14.23 -7.08
CA ARG A 124 -8.28 -15.56 -7.40
C ARG A 124 -7.13 -15.93 -6.49
N CYS A 125 -6.41 -14.93 -6.01
CA CYS A 125 -5.24 -15.07 -5.15
C CYS A 125 -5.25 -13.90 -4.15
N PRO A 126 -5.97 -14.02 -3.02
CA PRO A 126 -6.11 -12.94 -2.04
C PRO A 126 -4.84 -12.81 -1.20
N ASN A 127 -3.72 -12.47 -1.87
CA ASN A 127 -2.42 -12.30 -1.23
C ASN A 127 -2.41 -11.14 -0.21
N SER A 128 -3.40 -10.24 -0.28
CA SER A 128 -3.58 -9.19 0.72
C SER A 128 -4.07 -9.71 2.07
N GLY A 129 -4.63 -10.91 2.08
CA GLY A 129 -5.24 -11.55 3.22
C GLY A 129 -6.75 -11.73 3.07
N VAL A 130 -7.32 -12.42 4.06
CA VAL A 130 -8.75 -12.66 4.22
C VAL A 130 -9.21 -12.16 5.59
N ILE A 131 -10.50 -11.90 5.72
CA ILE A 131 -11.16 -11.54 6.98
C ILE A 131 -11.72 -12.80 7.62
N LYS A 132 -11.46 -13.00 8.92
CA LYS A 132 -12.15 -14.01 9.73
C LYS A 132 -13.43 -13.39 10.27
N MET A 133 -14.56 -13.93 9.86
CA MET A 133 -15.88 -13.46 10.28
C MET A 133 -16.22 -13.95 11.69
N SER A 134 -17.21 -13.31 12.32
CA SER A 134 -17.73 -13.66 13.66
C SER A 134 -18.26 -15.09 13.74
N ASN A 135 -18.75 -15.66 12.64
CA ASN A 135 -19.23 -17.06 12.55
C ASN A 135 -18.08 -18.09 12.35
N GLY A 136 -16.81 -17.65 12.39
CA GLY A 136 -15.63 -18.49 12.21
C GLY A 136 -15.27 -18.81 10.76
N LYS A 137 -16.07 -18.40 9.78
CA LYS A 137 -15.74 -18.55 8.37
C LYS A 137 -14.78 -17.43 7.91
N TYR A 138 -14.23 -17.58 6.71
CA TYR A 138 -13.36 -16.57 6.10
C TYR A 138 -14.02 -15.95 4.88
N ARG A 139 -13.77 -14.66 4.65
CA ARG A 139 -14.22 -13.96 3.45
C ARG A 139 -13.09 -13.18 2.77
N TYR A 140 -13.25 -12.96 1.50
CA TYR A 140 -12.39 -12.02 0.76
C TYR A 140 -12.61 -10.59 1.24
N LEU A 141 -11.61 -9.74 1.05
CA LEU A 141 -11.84 -8.30 1.07
C LEU A 141 -12.82 -7.94 -0.05
N THR A 142 -13.78 -7.06 0.22
CA THR A 142 -14.64 -6.50 -0.82
C THR A 142 -13.85 -5.54 -1.72
N GLU A 143 -14.39 -5.20 -2.88
CA GLU A 143 -13.78 -4.22 -3.76
C GLU A 143 -13.69 -2.85 -3.06
N LEU A 144 -14.74 -2.45 -2.32
CA LEU A 144 -14.77 -1.20 -1.54
C LEU A 144 -13.65 -1.17 -0.50
N GLU A 145 -13.47 -2.24 0.27
CA GLU A 145 -12.39 -2.36 1.25
C GLU A 145 -11.01 -2.26 0.59
N CYS A 146 -10.84 -2.87 -0.60
CA CYS A 146 -9.60 -2.74 -1.35
C CYS A 146 -9.32 -1.30 -1.82
N TRP A 147 -10.36 -0.55 -2.19
CA TRP A 147 -10.24 0.86 -2.55
C TRP A 147 -9.91 1.74 -1.35
N ARG A 148 -10.61 1.55 -0.22
CA ARG A 148 -10.31 2.23 1.04
C ARG A 148 -8.87 1.99 1.48
N LEU A 149 -8.38 0.75 1.44
CA LEU A 149 -7.01 0.37 1.78
C LEU A 149 -5.94 0.96 0.84
N GLN A 150 -6.32 1.48 -0.34
CA GLN A 150 -5.45 2.29 -1.21
C GLN A 150 -5.55 3.79 -0.90
N GLY A 151 -6.48 4.21 -0.02
CA GLY A 151 -6.69 5.60 0.36
C GLY A 151 -7.71 6.35 -0.48
N TYR A 152 -8.49 5.66 -1.32
CA TYR A 152 -9.61 6.27 -2.04
C TYR A 152 -10.83 6.45 -1.13
N SER A 153 -11.61 7.47 -1.41
CA SER A 153 -12.91 7.68 -0.76
C SER A 153 -13.96 6.68 -1.27
N ASP A 154 -15.03 6.51 -0.50
CA ASP A 154 -16.19 5.73 -0.94
C ASP A 154 -16.83 6.34 -2.18
N ASP A 155 -16.85 7.67 -2.31
CA ASP A 155 -17.37 8.37 -3.51
C ASP A 155 -16.59 8.00 -4.76
N ASP A 156 -15.25 7.91 -4.68
CA ASP A 156 -14.41 7.50 -5.81
C ASP A 156 -14.73 6.06 -6.22
N TYR A 157 -14.92 5.19 -5.24
CA TYR A 157 -15.34 3.81 -5.49
C TYR A 157 -16.71 3.75 -6.17
N TYR A 158 -17.73 4.46 -5.66
CA TYR A 158 -19.07 4.41 -6.22
C TYR A 158 -19.14 5.04 -7.62
N ARG A 159 -18.34 6.06 -7.91
CA ARG A 159 -18.16 6.59 -9.28
C ARG A 159 -17.56 5.53 -10.21
N ALA A 160 -16.53 4.81 -9.77
CA ALA A 160 -15.94 3.74 -10.56
C ALA A 160 -16.91 2.56 -10.75
N LEU A 161 -17.68 2.21 -9.72
CA LEU A 161 -18.70 1.18 -9.78
C LEU A 161 -19.82 1.52 -10.77
N SER A 162 -20.25 2.79 -10.84
CA SER A 162 -21.31 3.23 -11.76
C SER A 162 -20.99 2.98 -13.23
N VAL A 163 -19.71 3.04 -13.60
CA VAL A 163 -19.22 2.77 -14.97
C VAL A 163 -18.71 1.33 -15.15
N ASN A 164 -18.52 0.60 -14.07
CA ASN A 164 -18.10 -0.81 -14.07
C ASN A 164 -18.96 -1.63 -13.09
N PRO A 165 -20.27 -1.77 -13.32
CA PRO A 165 -21.17 -2.35 -12.34
C PRO A 165 -20.93 -3.85 -12.05
N GLY A 166 -20.18 -4.53 -12.89
CA GLY A 166 -19.92 -5.96 -12.72
C GLY A 166 -21.17 -6.82 -13.00
N LYS A 167 -21.10 -8.08 -12.55
CA LYS A 167 -22.23 -9.01 -12.60
C LYS A 167 -22.86 -9.11 -11.22
N GLN A 168 -24.20 -9.26 -11.20
CA GLN A 168 -24.93 -9.44 -9.94
C GLN A 168 -24.45 -10.69 -9.19
N ASN A 169 -24.31 -10.60 -7.88
CA ASN A 169 -23.88 -11.66 -6.96
C ASN A 169 -22.53 -12.29 -7.35
N CYS A 170 -21.62 -11.50 -7.92
CA CYS A 170 -20.27 -11.92 -8.31
C CYS A 170 -19.24 -10.87 -7.91
N LEU A 171 -18.04 -11.34 -7.57
CA LEU A 171 -16.89 -10.47 -7.36
C LEU A 171 -16.58 -9.65 -8.62
N ASN A 172 -16.39 -8.33 -8.44
CA ASN A 172 -16.12 -7.43 -9.56
C ASN A 172 -14.61 -7.34 -9.86
N GLY A 173 -14.16 -8.20 -10.79
CA GLY A 173 -12.76 -8.26 -11.18
C GLY A 173 -12.20 -6.96 -11.76
N ALA A 174 -13.03 -6.07 -12.35
CA ALA A 174 -12.59 -4.78 -12.87
C ALA A 174 -12.19 -3.84 -11.72
N LEU A 175 -13.00 -3.74 -10.67
CA LEU A 175 -12.72 -2.89 -9.51
C LEU A 175 -11.53 -3.41 -8.68
N TYR A 176 -11.39 -4.72 -8.51
CA TYR A 176 -10.18 -5.30 -7.91
C TYR A 176 -8.92 -4.99 -8.73
N LYS A 177 -9.03 -5.07 -10.07
CA LYS A 177 -7.91 -4.74 -10.95
C LYS A 177 -7.51 -3.27 -10.84
N GLN A 178 -8.49 -2.37 -10.75
CA GLN A 178 -8.24 -0.95 -10.55
C GLN A 178 -7.53 -0.71 -9.21
N ALA A 179 -8.07 -1.22 -8.10
CA ALA A 179 -7.44 -1.10 -6.79
C ALA A 179 -6.00 -1.68 -6.77
N GLY A 180 -5.80 -2.87 -7.32
CA GLY A 180 -4.49 -3.54 -7.31
C GLY A 180 -3.42 -2.87 -8.16
N ASN A 181 -3.81 -2.26 -9.30
CA ASN A 181 -2.91 -1.50 -10.17
C ASN A 181 -2.73 -0.04 -9.73
N SER A 182 -3.50 0.41 -8.76
CA SER A 182 -3.47 1.75 -8.24
C SER A 182 -2.25 1.98 -7.32
N ILE A 183 -2.13 3.21 -6.88
CA ILE A 183 -1.09 3.72 -5.99
C ILE A 183 -1.70 4.08 -4.64
N PRO A 184 -0.94 4.01 -3.53
CA PRO A 184 -1.40 4.54 -2.24
C PRO A 184 -1.56 6.05 -2.32
N VAL A 185 -2.79 6.54 -2.27
CA VAL A 185 -3.12 7.98 -2.45
C VAL A 185 -2.36 8.86 -1.46
N PRO A 186 -2.30 8.56 -0.12
CA PRO A 186 -1.65 9.44 0.84
C PRO A 186 -0.14 9.64 0.61
N ILE A 187 0.56 8.67 0.01
CA ILE A 187 1.97 8.86 -0.36
C ILE A 187 2.10 9.96 -1.40
N PHE A 188 1.23 9.95 -2.43
CA PHE A 188 1.25 10.97 -3.47
C PHE A 188 0.79 12.33 -2.96
N GLU A 189 -0.18 12.36 -2.05
CA GLU A 189 -0.58 13.61 -1.38
C GLU A 189 0.60 14.23 -0.64
N SER A 190 1.34 13.46 0.16
CA SER A 190 2.53 13.95 0.86
C SER A 190 3.62 14.45 -0.10
N LEU A 191 3.90 13.68 -1.17
CA LEU A 191 4.85 14.08 -2.20
C LEU A 191 4.44 15.39 -2.90
N PHE A 192 3.17 15.53 -3.31
CA PHE A 192 2.70 16.72 -4.01
C PHE A 192 2.56 17.93 -3.09
N ARG A 193 2.21 17.75 -1.81
CA ARG A 193 2.25 18.83 -0.82
C ARG A 193 3.65 19.43 -0.73
N LYS A 194 4.67 18.58 -0.63
CA LYS A 194 6.05 19.06 -0.64
C LYS A 194 6.45 19.71 -1.95
N ILE A 195 6.18 19.07 -3.10
CA ILE A 195 6.61 19.58 -4.42
C ILE A 195 5.91 20.89 -4.79
N ILE A 196 4.62 21.01 -4.50
CA ILE A 196 3.79 22.12 -4.97
C ILE A 196 3.67 23.22 -3.92
N LEU A 197 3.50 22.85 -2.65
CA LEU A 197 3.21 23.79 -1.55
C LEU A 197 4.43 24.04 -0.67
N GLY A 198 5.50 23.27 -0.80
CA GLY A 198 6.68 23.36 0.07
C GLY A 198 6.41 22.86 1.50
N GLU A 199 5.30 22.11 1.70
CA GLU A 199 4.95 21.57 3.02
C GLU A 199 5.84 20.38 3.37
N THR A 200 6.49 20.44 4.53
CA THR A 200 7.34 19.38 5.08
C THR A 200 6.95 19.10 6.53
N MET A 201 7.39 17.97 7.07
CA MET A 201 7.34 17.77 8.51
C MET A 201 8.20 18.85 9.20
N GLU A 202 7.65 19.51 10.22
CA GLU A 202 8.49 20.29 11.14
C GLU A 202 9.45 19.30 11.81
N VAL A 203 10.74 19.47 11.57
CA VAL A 203 11.76 18.71 12.28
C VAL A 203 11.73 19.18 13.73
N ASN A 204 11.27 18.32 14.62
CA ASN A 204 11.32 18.58 16.05
C ASN A 204 12.80 18.50 16.45
N THR A 205 13.47 19.64 16.53
CA THR A 205 14.90 19.76 16.88
C THR A 205 15.22 19.16 18.25
N ASP A 206 14.23 18.97 19.11
CA ASP A 206 14.38 18.32 20.41
C ASP A 206 14.72 16.82 20.31
N VAL A 207 14.36 16.13 19.20
CA VAL A 207 14.67 14.71 19.00
C VAL A 207 16.11 14.52 18.47
N GLU A 208 16.65 15.47 17.72
CA GLU A 208 18.05 15.41 17.25
C GLU A 208 19.06 15.54 18.41
N ILE A 209 18.73 16.33 19.44
CA ILE A 209 19.63 16.51 20.60
C ILE A 209 19.77 15.21 21.42
N GLU A 210 18.70 14.40 21.53
CA GLU A 210 18.78 13.09 22.22
C GLU A 210 19.54 12.05 21.38
N ALA A 211 19.44 12.07 20.04
CA ALA A 211 20.12 11.16 19.15
C ALA A 211 21.64 11.41 19.10
N GLU A 212 22.07 12.68 19.15
CA GLU A 212 23.49 13.04 19.22
C GLU A 212 24.14 12.64 20.56
N GLN A 213 23.38 12.66 21.66
CA GLN A 213 23.89 12.26 22.98
C GLN A 213 24.01 10.74 23.17
N THR A 214 23.26 9.93 22.46
CA THR A 214 23.24 8.46 22.63
C THR A 214 24.01 7.69 21.56
N GLY A 215 24.40 8.30 20.45
CA GLY A 215 25.17 7.65 19.37
C GLY A 215 24.52 6.45 18.72
N GLN A 216 23.21 6.25 18.87
CA GLN A 216 22.46 5.13 18.32
C GLN A 216 21.22 5.58 17.57
N LEU A 217 21.38 5.74 16.25
CA LEU A 217 20.23 5.73 15.34
C LEU A 217 19.71 4.29 15.23
N ARG A 218 18.64 3.97 15.93
CA ARG A 218 17.86 2.76 15.69
C ARG A 218 16.70 3.12 14.77
N PHE A 219 16.82 2.73 13.52
CA PHE A 219 15.66 2.64 12.64
C PHE A 219 14.80 1.46 13.12
N ALA A 220 13.60 1.74 13.57
CA ALA A 220 12.58 0.75 13.88
C ALA A 220 11.91 0.23 12.60
#